data_5fe9078d86ad45a5f742bcc0cda0bb67
#
_entry.id   5fe9078d86ad45a5f742bcc0cda0bb67
#
_cell.length_a   1.000
_cell.length_b   1.000
_cell.length_c   1.000
_cell.angle_alpha   90.00
_cell.angle_beta   90.00
_cell.angle_gamma   90.00
#
_symmetry.space_group_name_H-M   'P 1'
#
loop_
_entity.id
_entity.type
_entity.pdbx_description
1 polymer ?
#
loop_
_entity_poly.entity_id
_entity_poly.type
_entity_poly.pdbx_seq_one_letter_code
_entity_poly.pdbx_strand_id
1 'polypeptide(L)'
;MLFLFLLLDKTRLMNKFLIVGLGNPGDKYDNTRHNIGFDILDFFCKKNESKFESSRLGDLATISVKGKKVFLLKPNTYMNLSGKSVKYWMKEKNIRIDNLLVISDDLNLPIGQIRFRSKGSSGGHNGLENIESSLNSKEYSRLRIGISNKENKINQIDFVLGRFSDSEYKILFSNFEIILNSLNSFVLSGINETMNNYNN
;
A
#
# COMPACT_ATOMS: atom_id res chain seq x y z
N MET A 1 -9.74 -36.00 -11.94
CA MET A 1 -10.57 -35.15 -11.08
C MET A 1 -9.76 -34.35 -10.04
N LEU A 2 -8.89 -34.96 -9.28
CA LEU A 2 -8.04 -34.30 -8.25
C LEU A 2 -7.09 -33.22 -8.85
N PHE A 3 -6.47 -33.49 -10.00
CA PHE A 3 -5.54 -32.58 -10.68
C PHE A 3 -6.24 -31.32 -11.22
N LEU A 4 -7.48 -31.45 -11.72
CA LEU A 4 -8.29 -30.33 -12.18
C LEU A 4 -8.75 -29.45 -10.99
N PHE A 5 -9.06 -30.06 -9.86
CA PHE A 5 -9.44 -29.36 -8.63
C PHE A 5 -8.25 -28.55 -8.06
N LEU A 6 -7.04 -29.13 -8.08
CA LEU A 6 -5.79 -28.45 -7.68
C LEU A 6 -5.42 -27.29 -8.61
N LEU A 7 -5.68 -27.42 -9.92
CA LEU A 7 -5.47 -26.36 -10.91
C LEU A 7 -6.47 -25.20 -10.73
N LEU A 8 -7.74 -25.52 -10.49
CA LEU A 8 -8.79 -24.51 -10.22
C LEU A 8 -8.55 -23.76 -8.91
N ASP A 9 -8.07 -24.44 -7.90
CA ASP A 9 -7.74 -23.81 -6.61
C ASP A 9 -6.49 -22.91 -6.73
N LYS A 10 -5.49 -23.34 -7.49
CA LYS A 10 -4.29 -22.55 -7.79
C LYS A 10 -4.62 -21.28 -8.59
N THR A 11 -5.47 -21.37 -9.61
CA THR A 11 -5.94 -20.21 -10.40
C THR A 11 -6.80 -19.26 -9.57
N ARG A 12 -7.63 -19.78 -8.68
CA ARG A 12 -8.46 -18.98 -7.76
C ARG A 12 -7.63 -18.20 -6.74
N LEU A 13 -6.49 -18.76 -6.27
CA LEU A 13 -5.54 -18.11 -5.39
C LEU A 13 -4.70 -17.03 -6.09
N MET A 14 -4.37 -17.24 -7.36
CA MET A 14 -3.61 -16.27 -8.17
C MET A 14 -4.41 -15.01 -8.53
N ASN A 15 -5.74 -15.03 -8.35
CA ASN A 15 -6.63 -13.93 -8.69
C ASN A 15 -7.03 -13.04 -7.50
N LYS A 16 -6.39 -13.20 -6.34
CA LYS A 16 -6.65 -12.38 -5.16
C LYS A 16 -5.41 -11.58 -4.80
N PHE A 17 -5.61 -10.28 -4.57
CA PHE A 17 -4.57 -9.34 -4.20
C PHE A 17 -4.93 -8.62 -2.90
N LEU A 18 -3.93 -8.21 -2.14
CA LEU A 18 -4.05 -7.33 -0.99
C LEU A 18 -3.18 -6.10 -1.22
N ILE A 19 -3.79 -4.94 -1.29
CA ILE A 19 -3.10 -3.65 -1.34
C ILE A 19 -3.33 -2.97 0.01
N VAL A 20 -2.24 -2.70 0.72
CA VAL A 20 -2.25 -2.11 2.05
C VAL A 20 -1.74 -0.68 1.93
N GLY A 21 -2.53 0.29 2.36
CA GLY A 21 -2.04 1.65 2.62
C GLY A 21 -1.60 1.74 4.07
N LEU A 22 -0.40 2.25 4.33
CA LEU A 22 0.06 2.51 5.68
C LEU A 22 -0.40 3.88 6.16
N GLY A 23 -0.73 3.97 7.45
CA GLY A 23 -1.18 5.17 8.14
C GLY A 23 -1.47 4.89 9.61
N ASN A 24 -1.72 5.94 10.37
CA ASN A 24 -2.19 5.88 11.76
C ASN A 24 -3.69 6.17 11.82
N PRO A 25 -4.46 5.47 12.65
CA PRO A 25 -5.88 5.73 12.84
C PRO A 25 -6.13 7.00 13.68
N GLY A 26 -7.24 7.67 13.39
CA GLY A 26 -7.77 8.81 14.12
C GLY A 26 -7.50 10.16 13.46
N ASP A 27 -8.44 11.08 13.64
CA ASP A 27 -8.57 12.37 12.95
C ASP A 27 -7.33 13.27 13.04
N LYS A 28 -6.55 13.14 14.14
CA LYS A 28 -5.31 13.92 14.32
C LYS A 28 -4.22 13.57 13.30
N TYR A 29 -4.32 12.39 12.67
CA TYR A 29 -3.36 11.93 11.66
C TYR A 29 -3.86 12.13 10.23
N ASP A 30 -5.09 12.63 10.05
CA ASP A 30 -5.66 12.87 8.74
C ASP A 30 -4.82 13.88 7.95
N ASN A 31 -4.58 13.53 6.68
CA ASN A 31 -3.77 14.33 5.75
C ASN A 31 -2.31 14.54 6.21
N THR A 32 -1.79 13.73 7.13
CA THR A 32 -0.36 13.74 7.45
C THR A 32 0.43 12.98 6.39
N ARG A 33 1.73 13.29 6.26
CA ARG A 33 2.60 12.62 5.29
C ARG A 33 2.65 11.11 5.51
N HIS A 34 2.61 10.68 6.77
CA HIS A 34 2.62 9.26 7.16
C HIS A 34 1.32 8.52 6.79
N ASN A 35 0.24 9.24 6.51
CA ASN A 35 -1.05 8.69 6.10
C ASN A 35 -1.27 8.68 4.57
N ILE A 36 -0.27 9.06 3.76
CA ILE A 36 -0.41 9.07 2.29
C ILE A 36 -0.87 7.72 1.72
N GLY A 37 -0.52 6.62 2.37
CA GLY A 37 -1.01 5.29 1.98
C GLY A 37 -2.53 5.16 2.13
N PHE A 38 -3.14 5.76 3.16
CA PHE A 38 -4.59 5.81 3.35
C PHE A 38 -5.25 6.67 2.27
N ASP A 39 -4.70 7.87 2.02
CA ASP A 39 -5.25 8.81 1.04
C ASP A 39 -5.31 8.20 -0.36
N ILE A 40 -4.24 7.49 -0.77
CA ILE A 40 -4.19 6.79 -2.05
C ILE A 40 -5.25 5.69 -2.12
N LEU A 41 -5.43 4.92 -1.06
CA LEU A 41 -6.44 3.86 -1.04
C LEU A 41 -7.85 4.42 -1.02
N ASP A 42 -8.11 5.53 -0.32
CA ASP A 42 -9.41 6.19 -0.34
C ASP A 42 -9.75 6.68 -1.76
N PHE A 43 -8.79 7.26 -2.46
CA PHE A 43 -8.98 7.71 -3.83
C PHE A 43 -9.18 6.51 -4.79
N PHE A 44 -8.41 5.43 -4.63
CA PHE A 44 -8.55 4.22 -5.44
C PHE A 44 -9.89 3.51 -5.20
N CYS A 45 -10.33 3.43 -3.96
CA CYS A 45 -11.61 2.89 -3.56
C CYS A 45 -12.76 3.68 -4.19
N LYS A 46 -12.73 5.02 -4.09
CA LYS A 46 -13.73 5.92 -4.67
C LYS A 46 -13.82 5.81 -6.20
N LYS A 47 -12.67 5.73 -6.89
CA LYS A 47 -12.62 5.54 -8.36
C LYS A 47 -13.23 4.22 -8.82
N ASN A 48 -13.24 3.21 -7.96
CA ASN A 48 -13.86 1.91 -8.23
C ASN A 48 -15.27 1.79 -7.63
N GLU A 49 -15.92 2.93 -7.29
CA GLU A 49 -17.29 2.98 -6.76
C GLU A 49 -17.52 2.05 -5.56
N SER A 50 -16.47 1.87 -4.73
CA SER A 50 -16.49 1.04 -3.54
C SER A 50 -16.34 1.88 -2.28
N LYS A 51 -16.51 1.28 -1.13
CA LYS A 51 -16.36 1.92 0.18
C LYS A 51 -15.63 1.02 1.16
N PHE A 52 -14.92 1.63 2.10
CA PHE A 52 -14.35 0.93 3.22
C PHE A 52 -15.42 0.58 4.25
N GLU A 53 -15.32 -0.63 4.81
CA GLU A 53 -16.12 -1.10 5.93
C GLU A 53 -15.19 -1.39 7.10
N SER A 54 -15.57 -0.91 8.30
CA SER A 54 -14.78 -1.16 9.50
C SER A 54 -14.80 -2.63 9.84
N SER A 55 -13.65 -3.18 10.17
CA SER A 55 -13.48 -4.59 10.41
C SER A 55 -12.36 -4.85 11.42
N ARG A 56 -12.14 -6.14 11.74
CA ARG A 56 -11.09 -6.53 12.68
C ARG A 56 -9.71 -6.14 12.15
N LEU A 57 -8.94 -5.36 12.92
CA LEU A 57 -7.58 -4.92 12.63
C LEU A 57 -7.44 -4.02 11.38
N GLY A 58 -8.53 -3.48 10.84
CA GLY A 58 -8.44 -2.55 9.71
C GLY A 58 -9.78 -2.30 9.02
N ASP A 59 -9.84 -1.21 8.28
CA ASP A 59 -10.93 -0.95 7.37
C ASP A 59 -10.62 -1.63 6.04
N LEU A 60 -11.60 -2.35 5.52
CA LEU A 60 -11.43 -3.17 4.33
C LEU A 60 -12.43 -2.76 3.25
N ALA A 61 -11.93 -2.57 2.03
CA ALA A 61 -12.77 -2.48 0.83
C ALA A 61 -12.44 -3.62 -0.14
N THR A 62 -13.38 -3.95 -1.00
CA THR A 62 -13.18 -4.96 -2.05
C THR A 62 -13.53 -4.35 -3.40
N ILE A 63 -12.60 -4.41 -4.35
CA ILE A 63 -12.80 -3.97 -5.73
C ILE A 63 -12.50 -5.12 -6.71
N SER A 64 -12.88 -4.92 -7.96
CA SER A 64 -12.55 -5.84 -9.06
C SER A 64 -11.75 -5.12 -10.13
N VAL A 65 -10.57 -5.65 -10.48
CA VAL A 65 -9.74 -5.13 -11.57
C VAL A 65 -9.67 -6.20 -12.66
N LYS A 66 -10.43 -6.01 -13.73
CA LYS A 66 -10.54 -6.98 -14.86
C LYS A 66 -10.74 -8.42 -14.37
N GLY A 67 -11.68 -8.63 -13.44
CA GLY A 67 -12.03 -9.95 -12.91
C GLY A 67 -11.12 -10.47 -11.78
N LYS A 68 -10.03 -9.78 -11.48
CA LYS A 68 -9.19 -10.10 -10.31
C LYS A 68 -9.74 -9.40 -9.06
N LYS A 69 -9.82 -10.12 -7.96
CA LYS A 69 -10.35 -9.61 -6.69
C LYS A 69 -9.24 -8.91 -5.91
N VAL A 70 -9.43 -7.64 -5.60
CA VAL A 70 -8.46 -6.82 -4.87
C VAL A 70 -9.08 -6.37 -3.56
N PHE A 71 -8.42 -6.71 -2.46
CA PHE A 71 -8.74 -6.21 -1.14
C PHE A 71 -7.86 -4.99 -0.86
N LEU A 72 -8.48 -3.89 -0.49
CA LEU A 72 -7.83 -2.67 -0.04
C LEU A 72 -7.89 -2.63 1.48
N LEU A 73 -6.76 -2.49 2.15
CA LEU A 73 -6.68 -2.53 3.61
C LEU A 73 -6.05 -1.25 4.15
N LYS A 74 -6.76 -0.56 5.03
CA LYS A 74 -6.22 0.48 5.91
C LYS A 74 -6.14 -0.09 7.33
N PRO A 75 -4.93 -0.43 7.86
CA PRO A 75 -4.81 -0.92 9.24
C PRO A 75 -5.38 0.08 10.24
N ASN A 76 -6.22 -0.38 11.18
CA ASN A 76 -6.70 0.45 12.30
C ASN A 76 -5.83 0.29 13.56
N THR A 77 -4.62 -0.22 13.37
CA THR A 77 -3.55 -0.25 14.37
C THR A 77 -2.62 0.93 14.15
N TYR A 78 -1.89 1.35 15.19
CA TYR A 78 -0.80 2.32 14.98
C TYR A 78 0.27 1.77 14.02
N MET A 79 0.99 2.68 13.36
CA MET A 79 1.97 2.38 12.33
C MET A 79 2.94 1.24 12.73
N ASN A 80 3.49 1.27 13.92
CA ASN A 80 4.41 0.26 14.47
C ASN A 80 3.75 -1.09 14.81
N LEU A 81 2.46 -1.26 14.55
CA LEU A 81 1.70 -2.51 14.72
C LEU A 81 1.00 -2.95 13.42
N SER A 82 1.32 -2.34 12.28
CA SER A 82 0.69 -2.61 10.98
C SER A 82 0.84 -4.07 10.54
N GLY A 83 1.96 -4.71 10.87
CA GLY A 83 2.22 -6.09 10.51
C GLY A 83 1.21 -7.09 11.09
N LYS A 84 0.66 -6.81 12.28
CA LYS A 84 -0.41 -7.62 12.87
C LYS A 84 -1.66 -7.64 11.98
N SER A 85 -2.05 -6.48 11.46
CA SER A 85 -3.17 -6.33 10.53
C SER A 85 -2.91 -7.04 9.21
N VAL A 86 -1.76 -6.78 8.59
CA VAL A 86 -1.36 -7.38 7.31
C VAL A 86 -1.35 -8.90 7.38
N LYS A 87 -0.67 -9.47 8.38
CA LYS A 87 -0.60 -10.92 8.59
C LYS A 87 -1.98 -11.55 8.77
N TYR A 88 -2.84 -10.91 9.57
CA TYR A 88 -4.21 -11.37 9.79
C TYR A 88 -4.99 -11.42 8.47
N TRP A 89 -5.00 -10.33 7.69
CA TRP A 89 -5.78 -10.24 6.46
C TRP A 89 -5.24 -11.08 5.32
N MET A 90 -3.92 -11.26 5.22
CA MET A 90 -3.32 -12.23 4.29
C MET A 90 -3.84 -13.63 4.55
N LYS A 91 -3.91 -14.04 5.82
CA LYS A 91 -4.44 -15.36 6.23
C LYS A 91 -5.94 -15.46 5.93
N GLU A 92 -6.75 -14.49 6.38
CA GLU A 92 -8.21 -14.48 6.22
C GLU A 92 -8.67 -14.51 4.77
N LYS A 93 -7.96 -13.80 3.88
CA LYS A 93 -8.31 -13.74 2.45
C LYS A 93 -7.54 -14.76 1.61
N ASN A 94 -6.66 -15.53 2.24
CA ASN A 94 -5.78 -16.48 1.58
C ASN A 94 -4.96 -15.81 0.47
N ILE A 95 -4.17 -14.78 0.84
CA ILE A 95 -3.34 -13.98 -0.05
C ILE A 95 -1.91 -14.52 -0.05
N ARG A 96 -1.36 -14.77 -1.23
CA ARG A 96 0.06 -15.10 -1.40
C ARG A 96 0.92 -13.84 -1.21
N ILE A 97 2.14 -14.02 -0.71
CA ILE A 97 3.05 -12.89 -0.49
C ILE A 97 3.38 -12.14 -1.79
N ASP A 98 3.44 -12.83 -2.93
CA ASP A 98 3.64 -12.23 -4.25
C ASP A 98 2.50 -11.30 -4.69
N ASN A 99 1.31 -11.46 -4.09
CA ASN A 99 0.11 -10.67 -4.35
C ASN A 99 -0.15 -9.60 -3.26
N LEU A 100 0.82 -9.39 -2.37
CA LEU A 100 0.81 -8.31 -1.39
C LEU A 100 1.55 -7.09 -1.95
N LEU A 101 0.91 -5.93 -1.92
CA LEU A 101 1.52 -4.63 -2.15
C LEU A 101 1.30 -3.73 -0.94
N VAL A 102 2.36 -3.13 -0.43
CA VAL A 102 2.30 -2.17 0.68
C VAL A 102 2.67 -0.78 0.17
N ILE A 103 1.81 0.20 0.41
CA ILE A 103 2.02 1.62 0.07
C ILE A 103 2.50 2.35 1.33
N SER A 104 3.64 3.03 1.24
CA SER A 104 4.24 3.80 2.33
C SER A 104 4.79 5.13 1.84
N ASP A 105 4.89 6.10 2.73
CA ASP A 105 5.68 7.31 2.53
C ASP A 105 7.19 6.99 2.50
N ASP A 106 7.97 7.91 1.89
CA ASP A 106 9.41 7.77 1.75
C ASP A 106 10.11 9.12 1.82
N LEU A 107 10.92 9.30 2.87
CA LEU A 107 11.72 10.50 3.12
C LEU A 107 12.89 10.68 2.14
N ASN A 108 13.30 9.63 1.44
CA ASN A 108 14.44 9.66 0.52
C ASN A 108 14.04 9.91 -0.94
N LEU A 109 12.73 10.03 -1.21
CA LEU A 109 12.21 10.36 -2.53
C LEU A 109 11.63 11.77 -2.54
N PRO A 110 11.90 12.57 -3.58
CA PRO A 110 11.23 13.84 -3.78
C PRO A 110 9.72 13.70 -3.77
N ILE A 111 9.03 14.74 -3.28
CA ILE A 111 7.57 14.76 -3.20
C ILE A 111 6.92 14.42 -4.56
N GLY A 112 5.93 13.53 -4.52
CA GLY A 112 5.22 13.07 -5.71
C GLY A 112 5.94 12.00 -6.53
N GLN A 113 7.24 11.78 -6.35
CA GLN A 113 7.91 10.66 -7.01
C GLN A 113 7.43 9.34 -6.43
N ILE A 114 7.22 8.36 -7.30
CA ILE A 114 6.84 7.00 -6.90
C ILE A 114 7.96 6.01 -7.20
N ARG A 115 8.05 4.96 -6.41
CA ARG A 115 9.03 3.89 -6.65
C ARG A 115 8.53 2.54 -6.16
N PHE A 116 8.39 1.61 -7.08
CA PHE A 116 8.10 0.21 -6.77
C PHE A 116 9.37 -0.56 -6.40
N ARG A 117 9.23 -1.53 -5.51
CA ARG A 117 10.25 -2.52 -5.15
C ARG A 117 9.59 -3.87 -4.94
N SER A 118 10.18 -4.93 -5.49
CA SER A 118 9.71 -6.31 -5.27
C SER A 118 10.09 -6.83 -3.88
N LYS A 119 11.15 -6.28 -3.28
CA LYS A 119 11.69 -6.63 -1.96
C LYS A 119 12.58 -5.50 -1.42
N GLY A 120 13.02 -5.60 -0.17
CA GLY A 120 14.00 -4.70 0.42
C GLY A 120 13.81 -4.50 1.94
N SER A 121 14.68 -3.71 2.57
CA SER A 121 14.57 -3.33 3.99
C SER A 121 13.57 -2.21 4.22
N SER A 122 13.13 -2.03 5.48
CA SER A 122 12.20 -0.98 5.90
C SER A 122 12.71 0.44 5.66
N GLY A 123 14.03 0.63 5.59
CA GLY A 123 14.65 1.95 5.49
C GLY A 123 14.36 2.86 6.70
N GLY A 124 14.07 2.27 7.86
CA GLY A 124 13.69 2.97 9.09
C GLY A 124 12.21 3.32 9.20
N HIS A 125 11.39 2.91 8.23
CA HIS A 125 9.93 3.11 8.29
C HIS A 125 9.29 2.08 9.23
N ASN A 126 8.78 2.53 10.40
CA ASN A 126 8.26 1.68 11.47
C ASN A 126 7.18 0.68 11.02
N GLY A 127 6.29 1.08 10.10
CA GLY A 127 5.25 0.21 9.58
C GLY A 127 5.81 -0.94 8.73
N LEU A 128 6.77 -0.64 7.85
CA LEU A 128 7.44 -1.65 7.04
C LEU A 128 8.26 -2.60 7.91
N GLU A 129 8.98 -2.08 8.92
CA GLU A 129 9.75 -2.90 9.86
C GLU A 129 8.87 -3.89 10.62
N ASN A 130 7.71 -3.43 11.10
CA ASN A 130 6.75 -4.29 11.79
C ASN A 130 6.11 -5.33 10.86
N ILE A 131 5.87 -5.00 9.58
CA ILE A 131 5.42 -5.97 8.57
C ILE A 131 6.51 -7.01 8.31
N GLU A 132 7.77 -6.60 8.12
CA GLU A 132 8.90 -7.52 7.92
C GLU A 132 9.02 -8.51 9.09
N SER A 133 8.97 -8.02 10.32
CA SER A 133 9.00 -8.85 11.53
C SER A 133 7.80 -9.80 11.61
N SER A 134 6.57 -9.30 11.35
CA SER A 134 5.35 -10.09 11.47
C SER A 134 5.24 -11.19 10.42
N LEU A 135 5.69 -10.94 9.19
CA LEU A 135 5.70 -11.91 8.09
C LEU A 135 6.96 -12.78 8.08
N ASN A 136 7.97 -12.43 8.89
CA ASN A 136 9.31 -13.01 8.85
C ASN A 136 9.88 -13.05 7.40
N SER A 137 9.65 -11.97 6.65
CA SER A 137 10.05 -11.85 5.24
C SER A 137 10.17 -10.40 4.82
N LYS A 138 11.11 -10.13 3.91
CA LYS A 138 11.27 -8.87 3.17
C LYS A 138 10.85 -8.99 1.70
N GLU A 139 10.38 -10.16 1.31
CA GLU A 139 10.04 -10.55 -0.07
C GLU A 139 8.57 -10.24 -0.37
N TYR A 140 8.15 -8.96 -0.27
CA TYR A 140 6.84 -8.48 -0.68
C TYR A 140 6.96 -7.15 -1.43
N SER A 141 6.00 -6.89 -2.31
CA SER A 141 6.00 -5.69 -3.14
C SER A 141 5.67 -4.44 -2.34
N ARG A 142 6.33 -3.33 -2.68
CA ARG A 142 6.14 -2.02 -2.06
C ARG A 142 6.00 -0.94 -3.11
N LEU A 143 5.08 -0.02 -2.85
CA LEU A 143 4.98 1.26 -3.52
C LEU A 143 5.42 2.35 -2.52
N ARG A 144 6.53 3.00 -2.81
CA ARG A 144 7.09 4.08 -1.99
C ARG A 144 6.69 5.41 -2.62
N ILE A 145 6.08 6.27 -1.83
CA ILE A 145 5.62 7.60 -2.24
C ILE A 145 6.55 8.65 -1.64
N GLY A 146 7.21 9.40 -2.48
CA GLY A 146 8.10 10.47 -2.05
C GLY A 146 7.33 11.58 -1.34
N ILE A 147 7.85 11.97 -0.18
CA ILE A 147 7.31 13.04 0.66
C ILE A 147 8.36 14.11 0.99
N SER A 148 9.62 13.92 0.56
CA SER A 148 10.72 14.83 0.88
C SER A 148 10.66 16.10 0.05
N ASN A 149 10.90 17.24 0.72
CA ASN A 149 11.19 18.52 0.10
C ASN A 149 12.60 18.94 0.59
N LYS A 150 13.43 19.45 -0.32
CA LYS A 150 14.87 19.67 -0.10
C LYS A 150 15.22 20.59 1.09
N GLU A 151 14.24 21.25 1.68
CA GLU A 151 14.44 22.28 2.71
C GLU A 151 14.33 21.73 4.15
N ASN A 152 13.97 20.46 4.36
CA ASN A 152 13.60 19.97 5.68
C ASN A 152 14.74 19.24 6.39
N LYS A 153 15.45 19.98 7.26
CA LYS A 153 16.33 19.47 8.33
C LYS A 153 15.58 19.25 9.67
N ILE A 154 14.29 18.96 9.62
CA ILE A 154 13.44 18.78 10.79
C ILE A 154 13.58 17.36 11.31
N ASN A 155 13.28 17.14 12.61
CA ASN A 155 13.13 15.81 13.19
C ASN A 155 12.19 14.94 12.31
N GLN A 156 12.65 13.77 11.89
CA GLN A 156 11.94 12.90 10.96
C GLN A 156 10.53 12.53 11.46
N ILE A 157 10.37 12.33 12.78
CA ILE A 157 9.08 11.97 13.38
C ILE A 157 8.08 13.11 13.21
N ASP A 158 8.49 14.34 13.55
CA ASP A 158 7.62 15.51 13.43
C ASP A 158 7.28 15.80 11.96
N PHE A 159 8.21 15.54 11.05
CA PHE A 159 8.01 15.72 9.63
C PHE A 159 6.96 14.78 9.05
N VAL A 160 7.06 13.47 9.31
CA VAL A 160 6.11 12.49 8.78
C VAL A 160 4.72 12.63 9.41
N LEU A 161 4.63 13.08 10.66
CA LEU A 161 3.37 13.36 11.35
C LEU A 161 2.80 14.75 11.03
N GLY A 162 3.54 15.58 10.33
CA GLY A 162 3.09 16.86 9.82
C GLY A 162 2.21 16.72 8.59
N ARG A 163 1.31 17.69 8.37
CA ARG A 163 0.45 17.75 7.19
C ARG A 163 1.21 18.27 5.98
N PHE A 164 0.76 17.88 4.79
CA PHE A 164 1.22 18.50 3.55
C PHE A 164 0.77 19.97 3.49
N SER A 165 1.62 20.84 2.94
CA SER A 165 1.20 22.17 2.51
C SER A 165 0.33 22.08 1.26
N ASP A 166 -0.43 23.14 0.94
CA ASP A 166 -1.27 23.18 -0.26
C ASP A 166 -0.48 22.96 -1.56
N SER A 167 0.75 23.47 -1.62
CA SER A 167 1.65 23.27 -2.77
C SER A 167 2.12 21.83 -2.90
N GLU A 168 2.48 21.21 -1.80
CA GLU A 168 2.87 19.79 -1.75
C GLU A 168 1.71 18.88 -2.12
N TYR A 169 0.52 19.17 -1.60
CA TYR A 169 -0.69 18.41 -1.91
C TYR A 169 -1.06 18.49 -3.39
N LYS A 170 -0.91 19.65 -4.02
CA LYS A 170 -1.14 19.80 -5.47
C LYS A 170 -0.20 18.91 -6.30
N ILE A 171 1.07 18.81 -5.91
CA ILE A 171 2.04 17.93 -6.59
C ILE A 171 1.63 16.46 -6.44
N LEU A 172 1.26 16.04 -5.23
CA LEU A 172 0.80 14.67 -4.98
C LEU A 172 -0.47 14.35 -5.76
N PHE A 173 -1.46 15.24 -5.70
CA PHE A 173 -2.74 15.04 -6.35
C PHE A 173 -2.62 14.94 -7.88
N SER A 174 -1.73 15.71 -8.51
CA SER A 174 -1.46 15.62 -9.95
C SER A 174 -0.92 14.26 -10.38
N ASN A 175 -0.32 13.50 -9.45
CA ASN A 175 0.25 12.18 -9.70
C ASN A 175 -0.73 11.03 -9.34
N PHE A 176 -1.88 11.29 -8.74
CA PHE A 176 -2.80 10.22 -8.28
C PHE A 176 -3.28 9.33 -9.42
N GLU A 177 -3.59 9.87 -10.59
CA GLU A 177 -3.99 9.04 -11.75
C GLU A 177 -2.87 8.09 -12.19
N ILE A 178 -1.62 8.55 -12.18
CA ILE A 178 -0.44 7.71 -12.49
C ILE A 178 -0.30 6.62 -11.42
N ILE A 179 -0.47 6.98 -10.15
CA ILE A 179 -0.42 6.02 -9.04
C ILE A 179 -1.51 4.96 -9.21
N LEU A 180 -2.77 5.34 -9.49
CA LEU A 180 -3.85 4.38 -9.68
C LEU A 180 -3.60 3.45 -10.87
N ASN A 181 -3.09 3.98 -11.98
CA ASN A 181 -2.72 3.17 -13.14
C ASN A 181 -1.61 2.17 -12.79
N SER A 182 -0.65 2.57 -11.94
CA SER A 182 0.42 1.68 -11.47
C SER A 182 -0.09 0.58 -10.53
N LEU A 183 -1.10 0.86 -9.68
CA LEU A 183 -1.77 -0.16 -8.87
C LEU A 183 -2.50 -1.19 -9.76
N ASN A 184 -3.19 -0.72 -10.80
CA ASN A 184 -3.81 -1.59 -11.79
C ASN A 184 -2.77 -2.45 -12.54
N SER A 185 -1.63 -1.87 -12.92
CA SER A 185 -0.50 -2.58 -13.54
C SER A 185 0.02 -3.70 -12.63
N PHE A 186 0.22 -3.42 -11.34
CA PHE A 186 0.64 -4.44 -10.37
C PHE A 186 -0.33 -5.62 -10.34
N VAL A 187 -1.62 -5.35 -10.29
CA VAL A 187 -2.66 -6.39 -10.26
C VAL A 187 -2.69 -7.18 -11.56
N LEU A 188 -2.55 -6.54 -12.71
CA LEU A 188 -2.74 -7.16 -14.04
C LEU A 188 -1.47 -7.85 -14.55
N SER A 189 -0.32 -7.22 -14.38
CA SER A 189 0.96 -7.60 -15.02
C SER A 189 2.05 -8.01 -14.03
N GLY A 190 1.81 -7.79 -12.72
CA GLY A 190 2.77 -8.12 -11.66
C GLY A 190 3.85 -7.07 -11.44
N ILE A 191 4.66 -7.30 -10.41
CA ILE A 191 5.61 -6.29 -9.90
C ILE A 191 6.72 -5.92 -10.89
N ASN A 192 7.26 -6.88 -11.64
CA ASN A 192 8.40 -6.63 -12.54
C ASN A 192 8.00 -5.68 -13.67
N GLU A 193 6.87 -5.94 -14.33
CA GLU A 193 6.36 -5.09 -15.40
C GLU A 193 5.97 -3.71 -14.86
N THR A 194 5.39 -3.66 -13.66
CA THR A 194 5.06 -2.39 -13.01
C THR A 194 6.31 -1.57 -12.69
N MET A 195 7.38 -2.21 -12.22
CA MET A 195 8.66 -1.53 -12.00
C MET A 195 9.25 -0.97 -13.30
N ASN A 196 9.18 -1.73 -14.39
CA ASN A 196 9.70 -1.29 -15.69
C ASN A 196 8.95 -0.04 -16.20
N ASN A 197 7.64 0.02 -16.00
CA ASN A 197 6.80 1.09 -16.56
C ASN A 197 6.72 2.33 -15.67
N TYR A 198 6.94 2.22 -14.35
CA TYR A 198 6.63 3.29 -13.38
C TYR A 198 7.80 3.73 -12.49
N ASN A 199 8.99 3.10 -12.57
CA ASN A 199 10.16 3.47 -11.76
C ASN A 199 11.10 4.50 -12.45
N ASN A 200 10.64 5.24 -13.39
CA ASN A 200 11.44 6.22 -14.12
C ASN A 200 11.79 7.44 -13.27
#